data_97387e483c636d21bb39c981c288adf0
#
_entry.id   97387e483c636d21bb39c981c288adf0
#
_cell.length_a   1.000
_cell.length_b   1.000
_cell.length_c   1.000
_cell.angle_alpha   90.00
_cell.angle_beta   90.00
_cell.angle_gamma   90.00
#
_symmetry.space_group_name_H-M   'P 1'
#
loop_
_entity.id
_entity.type
_entity.pdbx_description
1 polymer ?
#
loop_
_entity_poly.entity_id
_entity_poly.type
_entity_poly.pdbx_seq_one_letter_code
_entity_poly.pdbx_strand_id
1 'polypeptide(L)'
;MARKSKVAAEGTKLSDQELCEIVREKPGVRDAHIICPSEVETAAWVRLKCQFGCDGYGQCLVCPPFTPSPEDMRCVLDAYNRAILIHFTSDADVKAKVADLERSIFLRGAWKAFGLGAGPCYFCEDCPVEKRQCRHPERARPAMEACGIDVFSTVRRAGFPIEVVTHRRQCPNYYGLILVD
;
A
#
# COMPACT_ATOMS: atom_id res chain seq x y z
N MET A 1 8.44 40.89 -26.75
CA MET A 1 7.54 40.61 -25.59
C MET A 1 7.97 39.32 -24.95
N ALA A 2 8.67 39.38 -23.84
CA ALA A 2 9.19 38.20 -23.14
C ALA A 2 8.08 37.60 -22.26
N ARG A 3 7.69 36.34 -22.53
CA ARG A 3 6.82 35.55 -21.64
C ARG A 3 7.60 35.20 -20.39
N LYS A 4 7.28 35.84 -19.26
CA LYS A 4 7.71 35.38 -17.94
C LYS A 4 7.04 34.03 -17.67
N SER A 5 7.81 32.97 -17.69
CA SER A 5 7.40 31.67 -17.14
C SER A 5 7.18 31.88 -15.64
N LYS A 6 5.92 31.74 -15.18
CA LYS A 6 5.62 31.57 -13.76
C LYS A 6 6.25 30.23 -13.33
N VAL A 7 7.30 30.31 -12.52
CA VAL A 7 7.78 29.19 -11.73
C VAL A 7 6.61 28.77 -10.84
N ALA A 8 6.19 27.52 -10.98
CA ALA A 8 5.19 26.94 -10.09
C ALA A 8 5.72 27.08 -8.65
N ALA A 9 4.89 27.61 -7.75
CA ALA A 9 5.21 27.65 -6.33
C ALA A 9 5.52 26.22 -5.88
N GLU A 10 6.68 26.01 -5.21
CA GLU A 10 6.97 24.78 -4.48
C GLU A 10 5.82 24.58 -3.48
N GLY A 11 4.97 23.59 -3.77
CA GLY A 11 3.87 23.24 -2.89
C GLY A 11 4.45 22.88 -1.51
N THR A 12 3.92 23.50 -0.47
CA THR A 12 4.35 23.24 0.91
C THR A 12 4.24 21.73 1.16
N LYS A 13 5.37 21.10 1.49
CA LYS A 13 5.43 19.66 1.79
C LYS A 13 4.55 19.37 3.01
N LEU A 14 3.62 18.42 2.91
CA LEU A 14 2.77 17.98 4.02
C LEU A 14 3.65 17.51 5.19
N SER A 15 3.35 18.00 6.39
CA SER A 15 3.98 17.54 7.62
C SER A 15 3.52 16.11 7.98
N ASP A 16 4.27 15.43 8.83
CA ASP A 16 3.91 14.09 9.30
C ASP A 16 2.59 14.10 10.08
N GLN A 17 2.31 15.17 10.81
CA GLN A 17 1.06 15.34 11.52
C GLN A 17 -0.12 15.46 10.55
N GLU A 18 -0.04 16.32 9.54
CA GLU A 18 -1.09 16.49 8.53
C GLU A 18 -1.35 15.20 7.75
N LEU A 19 -0.31 14.44 7.40
CA LEU A 19 -0.43 13.14 6.76
C LEU A 19 -1.21 12.14 7.63
N CYS A 20 -0.86 12.05 8.92
CA CYS A 20 -1.55 11.17 9.85
C CYS A 20 -3.02 11.60 10.08
N GLU A 21 -3.31 12.89 10.16
CA GLU A 21 -4.67 13.42 10.31
C GLU A 21 -5.54 13.05 9.11
N ILE A 22 -5.06 13.31 7.88
CA ILE A 22 -5.76 12.92 6.63
C ILE A 22 -6.13 11.43 6.63
N VAL A 23 -5.22 10.59 7.10
CA VAL A 23 -5.42 9.14 7.10
C VAL A 23 -6.40 8.71 8.19
N ARG A 24 -6.26 9.26 9.43
CA ARG A 24 -7.11 8.89 10.57
C ARG A 24 -8.56 9.35 10.42
N GLU A 25 -8.83 10.40 9.64
CA GLU A 25 -10.18 10.84 9.32
C GLU A 25 -10.94 9.86 8.41
N LYS A 26 -10.25 8.94 7.72
CA LYS A 26 -10.91 7.98 6.82
C LYS A 26 -11.64 6.91 7.63
N PRO A 27 -12.96 6.71 7.41
CA PRO A 27 -13.72 5.66 8.10
C PRO A 27 -13.10 4.27 7.89
N GLY A 28 -12.99 3.49 8.97
CA GLY A 28 -12.36 2.16 8.96
C GLY A 28 -10.84 2.18 9.19
N VAL A 29 -10.23 3.34 9.36
CA VAL A 29 -8.88 3.47 9.89
C VAL A 29 -8.94 3.48 11.42
N ARG A 30 -8.12 2.65 12.07
CA ARG A 30 -7.96 2.60 13.52
C ARG A 30 -6.81 3.49 13.98
N ASP A 31 -5.69 3.43 13.27
CA ASP A 31 -4.51 4.25 13.56
C ASP A 31 -3.56 4.33 12.35
N ALA A 32 -2.62 5.26 12.38
CA ALA A 32 -1.62 5.47 11.34
C ALA A 32 -0.33 6.04 11.93
N HIS A 33 0.82 5.50 11.50
CA HIS A 33 2.16 5.98 11.87
C HIS A 33 2.98 6.32 10.64
N ILE A 34 3.73 7.40 10.70
CA ILE A 34 4.83 7.66 9.76
C ILE A 34 5.98 6.73 10.11
N ILE A 35 6.49 6.03 9.12
CA ILE A 35 7.67 5.17 9.23
C ILE A 35 8.68 5.51 8.14
N CYS A 36 9.96 5.22 8.39
CA CYS A 36 10.96 5.27 7.35
C CYS A 36 10.81 4.05 6.42
N PRO A 37 10.83 4.19 5.08
CA PRO A 37 10.76 3.06 4.15
C PRO A 37 11.87 2.01 4.37
N SER A 38 13.00 2.38 4.97
CA SER A 38 14.04 1.44 5.40
C SER A 38 13.61 0.48 6.52
N GLU A 39 12.53 0.80 7.25
CA GLU A 39 11.96 -0.06 8.29
C GLU A 39 10.98 -1.10 7.72
N VAL A 40 10.60 -0.94 6.44
CA VAL A 40 9.76 -1.91 5.73
C VAL A 40 10.61 -3.10 5.33
N GLU A 41 10.28 -4.27 5.84
CA GLU A 41 11.01 -5.51 5.59
C GLU A 41 10.52 -6.18 4.31
N THR A 42 11.44 -6.54 3.41
CA THR A 42 11.14 -7.36 2.22
C THR A 42 11.81 -8.72 2.35
N ALA A 43 11.12 -9.80 1.97
CA ALA A 43 11.64 -11.13 2.13
C ALA A 43 11.18 -12.09 1.00
N ALA A 44 12.12 -12.85 0.45
CA ALA A 44 11.85 -13.80 -0.63
C ALA A 44 10.83 -14.89 -0.24
N TRP A 45 10.84 -15.32 1.04
CA TRP A 45 9.91 -16.37 1.53
C TRP A 45 8.42 -15.95 1.43
N VAL A 46 8.11 -14.65 1.43
CA VAL A 46 6.73 -14.14 1.28
C VAL A 46 6.12 -14.62 -0.03
N ARG A 47 6.93 -14.72 -1.09
CA ARG A 47 6.50 -15.23 -2.40
C ARG A 47 6.02 -16.68 -2.35
N LEU A 48 6.59 -17.50 -1.49
CA LEU A 48 6.15 -18.88 -1.31
C LEU A 48 4.71 -18.94 -0.79
N LYS A 49 4.34 -18.01 0.11
CA LYS A 49 2.95 -17.91 0.61
C LYS A 49 1.97 -17.50 -0.48
N CYS A 50 2.36 -16.60 -1.37
CA CYS A 50 1.54 -16.25 -2.53
C CYS A 50 1.42 -17.44 -3.51
N GLN A 51 2.54 -18.09 -3.84
CA GLN A 51 2.58 -19.12 -4.87
C GLN A 51 1.90 -20.43 -4.44
N PHE A 52 2.03 -20.83 -3.19
CA PHE A 52 1.58 -22.13 -2.70
C PHE A 52 0.44 -22.07 -1.68
N GLY A 53 0.03 -20.86 -1.27
CA GLY A 53 -1.01 -20.68 -0.26
C GLY A 53 -2.10 -19.68 -0.61
N CYS A 54 -2.16 -19.19 -1.87
CA CYS A 54 -3.15 -18.21 -2.29
C CYS A 54 -3.65 -18.46 -3.71
N ASP A 55 -4.97 -18.49 -3.88
CA ASP A 55 -5.61 -18.70 -5.20
C ASP A 55 -5.42 -17.50 -6.16
N GLY A 56 -4.97 -16.35 -5.67
CA GLY A 56 -4.73 -15.16 -6.49
C GLY A 56 -3.43 -15.17 -7.29
N TYR A 57 -2.53 -16.13 -7.05
CA TYR A 57 -1.26 -16.22 -7.78
C TYR A 57 -1.48 -16.50 -9.27
N GLY A 58 -0.96 -15.60 -10.11
CA GLY A 58 -1.15 -15.70 -11.58
C GLY A 58 -2.55 -15.36 -12.07
N GLN A 59 -3.52 -15.12 -11.18
CA GLN A 59 -4.91 -14.87 -11.51
C GLN A 59 -5.31 -13.39 -11.46
N CYS A 60 -4.44 -12.52 -10.97
CA CYS A 60 -4.75 -11.11 -10.80
C CYS A 60 -3.52 -10.23 -11.08
N LEU A 61 -3.70 -9.14 -11.85
CA LEU A 61 -2.63 -8.22 -12.24
C LEU A 61 -1.99 -7.44 -11.06
N VAL A 62 -2.62 -7.44 -9.89
CA VAL A 62 -2.05 -6.89 -8.65
C VAL A 62 -1.54 -7.98 -7.70
N CYS A 63 -1.33 -9.18 -8.22
CA CYS A 63 -0.74 -10.32 -7.52
C CYS A 63 0.51 -10.82 -8.27
N PRO A 64 1.39 -11.57 -7.62
CA PRO A 64 2.51 -12.20 -8.30
C PRO A 64 2.04 -13.14 -9.43
N PRO A 65 2.75 -13.27 -10.52
CA PRO A 65 4.08 -12.70 -10.83
C PRO A 65 4.05 -11.28 -11.42
N PHE A 66 2.90 -10.60 -11.44
CA PHE A 66 2.72 -9.29 -12.09
C PHE A 66 3.10 -8.09 -11.20
N THR A 67 3.49 -8.34 -9.96
CA THR A 67 3.93 -7.33 -8.99
C THR A 67 5.46 -7.38 -8.82
N PRO A 68 6.09 -6.30 -8.30
CA PRO A 68 7.54 -6.26 -8.07
C PRO A 68 8.03 -7.46 -7.26
N SER A 69 9.21 -7.99 -7.55
CA SER A 69 9.90 -8.96 -6.68
C SER A 69 10.22 -8.31 -5.33
N PRO A 70 10.56 -9.08 -4.27
CA PRO A 70 11.01 -8.50 -3.00
C PRO A 70 12.23 -7.59 -3.17
N GLU A 71 13.14 -7.95 -4.07
CA GLU A 71 14.34 -7.18 -4.42
C GLU A 71 13.99 -5.88 -5.14
N ASP A 72 13.11 -5.94 -6.15
CA ASP A 72 12.61 -4.75 -6.86
C ASP A 72 11.83 -3.85 -5.91
N MET A 73 11.01 -4.43 -5.00
CA MET A 73 10.28 -3.66 -4.01
C MET A 73 11.22 -2.95 -3.04
N ARG A 74 12.36 -3.56 -2.65
CA ARG A 74 13.37 -2.88 -1.86
C ARG A 74 13.90 -1.64 -2.60
N CYS A 75 14.24 -1.77 -3.88
CA CYS A 75 14.67 -0.64 -4.70
C CYS A 75 13.59 0.47 -4.77
N VAL A 76 12.31 0.09 -4.87
CA VAL A 76 11.20 1.06 -4.83
C VAL A 76 11.17 1.78 -3.48
N LEU A 77 11.21 1.05 -2.38
CA LEU A 77 11.18 1.62 -1.02
C LEU A 77 12.36 2.58 -0.78
N ASP A 78 13.56 2.25 -1.28
CA ASP A 78 14.77 3.08 -1.14
C ASP A 78 14.67 4.42 -1.90
N ALA A 79 13.72 4.55 -2.83
CA ALA A 79 13.45 5.81 -3.53
C ALA A 79 12.51 6.75 -2.77
N TYR A 80 12.05 6.38 -1.57
CA TYR A 80 11.14 7.16 -0.73
C TYR A 80 11.79 7.48 0.61
N ASN A 81 11.39 8.63 1.20
CA ASN A 81 11.87 9.06 2.52
C ASN A 81 10.83 8.82 3.63
N ARG A 82 9.53 8.85 3.27
CA ARG A 82 8.43 8.67 4.23
C ARG A 82 7.42 7.68 3.69
N ALA A 83 6.89 6.87 4.58
CA ALA A 83 5.73 6.04 4.35
C ALA A 83 4.76 6.14 5.53
N ILE A 84 3.48 5.87 5.26
CA ILE A 84 2.43 5.81 6.29
C ILE A 84 1.99 4.37 6.40
N LEU A 85 2.27 3.74 7.53
CA LEU A 85 1.72 2.43 7.88
C LEU A 85 0.37 2.64 8.55
N ILE A 86 -0.68 2.00 8.02
CA ILE A 86 -2.07 2.23 8.38
C ILE A 86 -2.66 0.94 8.96
N HIS A 87 -3.22 1.04 10.16
CA HIS A 87 -3.98 -0.03 10.79
C HIS A 87 -5.47 0.18 10.51
N PHE A 88 -6.11 -0.81 9.89
CA PHE A 88 -7.53 -0.80 9.57
C PHE A 88 -8.35 -1.66 10.53
N THR A 89 -9.63 -1.33 10.66
CA THR A 89 -10.62 -2.20 11.29
C THR A 89 -10.90 -3.43 10.41
N SER A 90 -11.39 -4.51 11.01
CA SER A 90 -11.58 -5.80 10.33
C SER A 90 -12.63 -5.79 9.21
N ASP A 91 -13.51 -4.81 9.19
CA ASP A 91 -14.59 -4.61 8.22
C ASP A 91 -14.22 -3.60 7.10
N ALA A 92 -13.00 -3.08 7.13
CA ALA A 92 -12.55 -2.12 6.14
C ALA A 92 -12.25 -2.77 4.79
N ASP A 93 -12.71 -2.16 3.68
CA ASP A 93 -12.18 -2.43 2.35
C ASP A 93 -10.83 -1.73 2.21
N VAL A 94 -9.76 -2.42 2.61
CA VAL A 94 -8.40 -1.86 2.68
C VAL A 94 -7.92 -1.38 1.31
N LYS A 95 -8.18 -2.15 0.24
CA LYS A 95 -7.71 -1.77 -1.11
C LYS A 95 -8.34 -0.48 -1.62
N ALA A 96 -9.65 -0.36 -1.53
CA ALA A 96 -10.36 0.83 -1.96
C ALA A 96 -9.95 2.04 -1.11
N LYS A 97 -9.86 1.85 0.22
CA LYS A 97 -9.46 2.94 1.14
C LYS A 97 -8.03 3.42 0.90
N VAL A 98 -7.09 2.50 0.66
CA VAL A 98 -5.71 2.87 0.35
C VAL A 98 -5.61 3.66 -0.96
N ALA A 99 -6.33 3.27 -2.01
CA ALA A 99 -6.36 4.01 -3.27
C ALA A 99 -6.97 5.42 -3.11
N ASP A 100 -8.04 5.55 -2.32
CA ASP A 100 -8.65 6.84 -2.01
C ASP A 100 -7.71 7.75 -1.20
N LEU A 101 -7.01 7.19 -0.20
CA LEU A 101 -6.05 7.92 0.63
C LEU A 101 -4.83 8.36 -0.19
N GLU A 102 -4.27 7.47 -1.02
CA GLU A 102 -3.22 7.81 -1.98
C GLU A 102 -3.62 9.01 -2.83
N ARG A 103 -4.82 8.95 -3.45
CA ARG A 103 -5.35 10.06 -4.23
C ARG A 103 -5.48 11.35 -3.41
N SER A 104 -5.96 11.25 -2.18
CA SER A 104 -6.13 12.41 -1.28
C SER A 104 -4.79 13.07 -0.95
N ILE A 105 -3.76 12.28 -0.70
CA ILE A 105 -2.39 12.72 -0.40
C ILE A 105 -1.73 13.30 -1.67
N PHE A 106 -1.88 12.62 -2.82
CA PHE A 106 -1.39 13.09 -4.10
C PHE A 106 -1.94 14.48 -4.45
N LEU A 107 -3.26 14.70 -4.33
CA LEU A 107 -3.91 15.97 -4.62
C LEU A 107 -3.49 17.12 -3.70
N ARG A 108 -2.84 16.81 -2.57
CA ARG A 108 -2.26 17.78 -1.65
C ARG A 108 -0.76 18.02 -1.88
N GLY A 109 -0.22 17.52 -3.00
CA GLY A 109 1.14 17.82 -3.47
C GLY A 109 2.16 16.69 -3.32
N ALA A 110 1.81 15.56 -2.70
CA ALA A 110 2.70 14.40 -2.63
C ALA A 110 2.64 13.60 -3.95
N TRP A 111 3.24 14.12 -5.00
CA TRP A 111 3.14 13.61 -6.37
C TRP A 111 3.68 12.18 -6.56
N LYS A 112 4.54 11.70 -5.64
CA LYS A 112 5.06 10.34 -5.61
C LYS A 112 4.18 9.35 -4.86
N ALA A 113 3.08 9.81 -4.24
CA ALA A 113 2.26 8.96 -3.39
C ALA A 113 1.83 7.68 -4.11
N PHE A 114 2.06 6.53 -3.47
CA PHE A 114 1.64 5.22 -3.97
C PHE A 114 1.22 4.29 -2.83
N GLY A 115 0.04 3.68 -2.96
CA GLY A 115 -0.56 2.84 -1.93
C GLY A 115 -0.39 1.35 -2.15
N LEU A 116 -0.19 0.63 -1.06
CA LEU A 116 -0.17 -0.83 -0.98
C LEU A 116 -1.24 -1.27 0.02
N GLY A 117 -2.16 -2.12 -0.43
CA GLY A 117 -3.29 -2.59 0.39
C GLY A 117 -3.03 -3.93 1.07
N ALA A 118 -4.12 -4.63 1.37
CA ALA A 118 -4.13 -5.99 1.89
C ALA A 118 -5.13 -6.85 1.12
N GLY A 119 -4.90 -8.15 1.09
CA GLY A 119 -5.81 -9.14 0.51
C GLY A 119 -5.88 -9.12 -1.02
N PRO A 120 -6.76 -9.95 -1.61
CA PRO A 120 -6.95 -10.05 -3.05
C PRO A 120 -7.70 -8.85 -3.63
N CYS A 121 -7.69 -8.72 -4.97
CA CYS A 121 -8.46 -7.72 -5.70
C CYS A 121 -9.83 -8.31 -6.10
N TYR A 122 -10.91 -7.55 -5.85
CA TYR A 122 -12.29 -7.95 -6.13
C TYR A 122 -13.02 -7.01 -7.11
N PHE A 123 -12.30 -6.16 -7.84
CA PHE A 123 -12.92 -5.20 -8.76
C PHE A 123 -13.44 -5.82 -10.06
N CYS A 124 -13.03 -7.04 -10.37
CA CYS A 124 -13.49 -7.80 -11.54
C CYS A 124 -13.83 -9.21 -11.10
N GLU A 125 -14.87 -9.79 -11.69
CA GLU A 125 -15.15 -11.22 -11.58
C GLU A 125 -13.97 -12.02 -12.13
N ASP A 126 -13.51 -11.68 -13.36
CA ASP A 126 -12.33 -12.23 -14.01
C ASP A 126 -11.32 -11.12 -14.33
N CYS A 127 -10.11 -11.25 -13.81
CA CYS A 127 -9.04 -10.30 -14.09
C CYS A 127 -8.42 -10.58 -15.48
N PRO A 128 -8.28 -9.55 -16.36
CA PRO A 128 -7.79 -9.75 -17.72
C PRO A 128 -6.26 -9.93 -17.78
N VAL A 129 -5.73 -10.92 -17.09
CA VAL A 129 -4.27 -11.18 -16.94
C VAL A 129 -3.58 -11.40 -18.30
N GLU A 130 -4.24 -12.08 -19.25
CA GLU A 130 -3.71 -12.31 -20.59
C GLU A 130 -3.46 -11.02 -21.36
N LYS A 131 -4.34 -10.02 -21.18
CA LYS A 131 -4.24 -8.72 -21.85
C LYS A 131 -3.24 -7.79 -21.14
N ARG A 132 -2.77 -8.14 -19.95
CA ARG A 132 -1.91 -7.33 -19.09
C ARG A 132 -2.39 -5.89 -18.91
N GLN A 133 -3.70 -5.68 -18.96
CA GLN A 133 -4.33 -4.37 -18.84
C GLN A 133 -5.43 -4.41 -17.79
N CYS A 134 -5.22 -3.75 -16.66
CA CYS A 134 -6.21 -3.61 -15.61
C CYS A 134 -7.39 -2.75 -16.09
N ARG A 135 -8.63 -3.17 -15.75
CA ARG A 135 -9.85 -2.38 -16.03
C ARG A 135 -10.06 -1.24 -15.02
N HIS A 136 -9.37 -1.30 -13.87
CA HIS A 136 -9.53 -0.35 -12.75
C HIS A 136 -8.16 0.15 -12.26
N PRO A 137 -7.29 0.70 -13.14
CA PRO A 137 -5.94 1.10 -12.74
C PRO A 137 -5.94 2.23 -11.71
N GLU A 138 -7.01 3.02 -11.65
CA GLU A 138 -7.18 4.11 -10.69
C GLU A 138 -7.47 3.63 -9.26
N ARG A 139 -7.88 2.37 -9.09
CA ARG A 139 -8.29 1.80 -7.79
C ARG A 139 -7.53 0.54 -7.41
N ALA A 140 -7.09 -0.23 -8.39
CA ALA A 140 -6.40 -1.49 -8.15
C ALA A 140 -4.99 -1.22 -7.62
N ARG A 141 -4.73 -1.64 -6.38
CA ARG A 141 -3.43 -1.56 -5.72
C ARG A 141 -2.98 -2.95 -5.28
N PRO A 142 -1.69 -3.28 -5.40
CA PRO A 142 -1.20 -4.54 -4.88
C PRO A 142 -1.30 -4.57 -3.35
N ALA A 143 -1.36 -5.77 -2.79
CA ALA A 143 -1.16 -5.96 -1.36
C ALA A 143 0.32 -5.85 -1.01
N MET A 144 0.64 -5.52 0.25
CA MET A 144 2.01 -5.46 0.73
C MET A 144 2.74 -6.80 0.48
N GLU A 145 2.10 -7.93 0.83
CA GLU A 145 2.63 -9.28 0.62
C GLU A 145 2.82 -9.59 -0.87
N ALA A 146 1.92 -9.08 -1.73
CA ALA A 146 2.04 -9.28 -3.17
C ALA A 146 3.29 -8.61 -3.77
N CYS A 147 3.89 -7.67 -3.07
CA CYS A 147 5.16 -7.02 -3.39
C CYS A 147 6.34 -7.61 -2.59
N GLY A 148 6.16 -8.72 -1.89
CA GLY A 148 7.21 -9.37 -1.11
C GLY A 148 7.54 -8.70 0.22
N ILE A 149 6.67 -7.84 0.75
CA ILE A 149 6.84 -7.21 2.07
C ILE A 149 6.44 -8.22 3.15
N ASP A 150 7.33 -8.44 4.12
CA ASP A 150 7.02 -9.13 5.38
C ASP A 150 6.22 -8.19 6.28
N VAL A 151 4.90 -8.31 6.20
CA VAL A 151 3.98 -7.47 6.96
C VAL A 151 4.13 -7.68 8.46
N PHE A 152 4.37 -8.91 8.91
CA PHE A 152 4.54 -9.20 10.35
C PHE A 152 5.75 -8.49 10.94
N SER A 153 6.90 -8.59 10.28
CA SER A 153 8.13 -7.94 10.74
C SER A 153 8.01 -6.41 10.68
N THR A 154 7.46 -5.88 9.56
CA THR A 154 7.25 -4.44 9.37
C THR A 154 6.32 -3.85 10.43
N VAL A 155 5.16 -4.47 10.64
CA VAL A 155 4.12 -4.01 11.56
C VAL A 155 4.58 -4.05 13.02
N ARG A 156 5.26 -5.14 13.42
CA ARG A 156 5.82 -5.26 14.79
C ARG A 156 6.90 -4.24 15.05
N ARG A 157 7.78 -3.98 14.08
CA ARG A 157 8.81 -2.94 14.19
C ARG A 157 8.21 -1.55 14.39
N ALA A 158 7.10 -1.27 13.73
CA ALA A 158 6.35 -0.02 13.88
C ALA A 158 5.52 0.07 15.19
N GLY A 159 5.52 -0.98 16.02
CA GLY A 159 4.83 -1.01 17.32
C GLY A 159 3.33 -1.31 17.22
N PHE A 160 2.82 -1.76 16.08
CA PHE A 160 1.43 -2.14 15.93
C PHE A 160 1.17 -3.62 16.32
N PRO A 161 -0.04 -3.95 16.81
CA PRO A 161 -0.41 -5.31 17.16
C PRO A 161 -0.62 -6.15 15.89
N ILE A 162 0.06 -7.27 15.77
CA ILE A 162 -0.20 -8.27 14.72
C ILE A 162 0.04 -9.67 15.25
N GLU A 163 -0.93 -10.55 15.05
CA GLU A 163 -0.88 -11.94 15.46
C GLU A 163 -1.36 -12.86 14.34
N VAL A 164 -0.92 -14.10 14.37
CA VAL A 164 -1.41 -15.12 13.44
C VAL A 164 -2.85 -15.47 13.80
N VAL A 165 -3.75 -15.38 12.83
CA VAL A 165 -5.14 -15.84 12.98
C VAL A 165 -5.15 -17.36 13.02
N THR A 166 -5.49 -17.92 14.16
CA THR A 166 -5.48 -19.38 14.42
C THR A 166 -6.84 -20.03 14.23
N HIS A 167 -7.92 -19.25 14.21
CA HIS A 167 -9.27 -19.76 13.97
C HIS A 167 -10.20 -18.67 13.35
N ARG A 168 -11.24 -19.10 12.64
CA ARG A 168 -12.12 -18.23 11.85
C ARG A 168 -12.87 -17.15 12.62
N ARG A 169 -13.01 -17.27 13.94
CA ARG A 169 -13.71 -16.29 14.80
C ARG A 169 -12.76 -15.20 15.34
N GLN A 170 -11.47 -15.35 15.13
CA GLN A 170 -10.49 -14.35 15.54
C GLN A 170 -10.58 -13.15 14.62
N CYS A 171 -10.63 -11.95 15.20
CA CYS A 171 -10.63 -10.71 14.44
C CYS A 171 -9.21 -10.42 13.94
N PRO A 172 -8.94 -10.46 12.64
CA PRO A 172 -7.61 -10.16 12.11
C PRO A 172 -7.35 -8.65 12.18
N ASN A 173 -6.05 -8.30 12.28
CA ASN A 173 -5.59 -6.94 12.05
C ASN A 173 -5.21 -6.79 10.56
N TYR A 174 -5.67 -5.75 9.90
CA TYR A 174 -5.35 -5.44 8.52
C TYR A 174 -4.48 -4.19 8.43
N TYR A 175 -3.53 -4.23 7.52
CA TYR A 175 -2.59 -3.14 7.32
C TYR A 175 -2.49 -2.74 5.86
N GLY A 176 -2.23 -1.46 5.62
CA GLY A 176 -1.84 -0.92 4.34
C GLY A 176 -0.68 0.04 4.50
N LEU A 177 -0.01 0.34 3.41
CA LEU A 177 1.13 1.24 3.37
C LEU A 177 0.92 2.28 2.27
N ILE A 178 1.20 3.54 2.55
CA ILE A 178 1.28 4.58 1.53
C ILE A 178 2.70 5.15 1.55
N LEU A 179 3.41 4.98 0.45
CA LEU A 179 4.68 5.65 0.18
C LEU A 179 4.38 7.10 -0.18
N VAL A 180 5.11 8.08 0.34
CA VAL A 180 4.75 9.50 0.23
C VAL A 180 5.72 10.28 -0.66
N ASP A 181 7.02 10.34 -0.29
CA ASP A 181 8.04 11.16 -0.97
C ASP A 181 9.49 10.64 -0.80
#